data_d4b178bf6cee32af53c3bdd8e9e280ce
#
_entry.id   d4b178bf6cee32af53c3bdd8e9e280ce
#
_cell.length_a   1.000
_cell.length_b   1.000
_cell.length_c   1.000
_cell.angle_alpha   90.00
_cell.angle_beta   90.00
_cell.angle_gamma   90.00
#
_symmetry.space_group_name_H-M   'P 1'
#
loop_
_entity.id
_entity.type
_entity.pdbx_description
1 polymer ?
#
loop_
_entity_poly.entity_id
_entity_poly.type
_entity_poly.pdbx_seq_one_letter_code
_entity_poly.pdbx_strand_id
1 'polypeptide(L)'
;MRKNQLRQQVDQYCKHNHTGSFRAKKHRHFVLHKIIRDLYHIGHVPPKWHAVTHDHIVQLVAHWQKEEIKSKTIMKYMTLIRRFFQSIDHAIDNISNQNLGIKSAQLRSKTILFPNNHLEILKNPIAKIVLEFQIYFGLTLSEAMRLNPAIHIQENSLWITRDIATGSHDRRIPVRNDRQAQANTALQALCKEESLILTFGYHSVRTAYSHEMKKIGLSSSKRYRCFYAKNMYPELCQVLSPYLAKQTIIREMGLQSRRTLWSYLHE
;
A
#
# COMPACT_ATOMS: atom_id res chain seq x y z
N MET A 1 -26.23 26.07 7.67
CA MET A 1 -25.80 26.69 6.39
C MET A 1 -24.28 26.57 6.13
N ARG A 2 -23.37 27.04 7.01
CA ARG A 2 -21.90 27.07 6.80
C ARG A 2 -21.29 25.69 6.46
N LYS A 3 -21.67 24.62 7.16
CA LYS A 3 -21.16 23.26 6.90
C LYS A 3 -21.45 22.76 5.50
N ASN A 4 -22.60 23.12 4.93
CA ASN A 4 -22.99 22.70 3.59
C ASN A 4 -22.18 23.43 2.51
N GLN A 5 -21.86 24.71 2.67
CA GLN A 5 -21.01 25.44 1.72
C GLN A 5 -19.59 24.88 1.65
N LEU A 6 -18.96 24.60 2.80
CA LEU A 6 -17.63 24.00 2.84
C LEU A 6 -17.64 22.62 2.17
N ARG A 7 -18.68 21.80 2.40
CA ARG A 7 -18.84 20.50 1.76
C ARG A 7 -19.04 20.59 0.26
N GLN A 8 -19.91 21.47 -0.20
CA GLN A 8 -20.15 21.65 -1.64
C GLN A 8 -18.89 22.01 -2.40
N GLN A 9 -18.06 22.91 -1.88
CA GLN A 9 -16.78 23.25 -2.52
C GLN A 9 -15.81 22.06 -2.57
N VAL A 10 -15.75 21.25 -1.51
CA VAL A 10 -14.95 20.00 -1.51
C VAL A 10 -15.48 19.01 -2.54
N ASP A 11 -16.80 18.84 -2.63
CA ASP A 11 -17.42 17.91 -3.56
C ASP A 11 -17.18 18.35 -5.01
N GLN A 12 -17.31 19.66 -5.29
CA GLN A 12 -16.96 20.23 -6.60
C GLN A 12 -15.48 20.01 -6.94
N TYR A 13 -14.57 20.30 -6.03
CA TYR A 13 -13.14 20.04 -6.23
C TYR A 13 -12.88 18.56 -6.51
N CYS A 14 -13.45 17.64 -5.71
CA CYS A 14 -13.27 16.21 -5.91
C CYS A 14 -13.88 15.72 -7.21
N LYS A 15 -14.99 16.29 -7.66
CA LYS A 15 -15.64 15.99 -8.94
C LYS A 15 -14.78 16.40 -10.14
N HIS A 16 -14.12 17.56 -10.09
CA HIS A 16 -13.30 18.08 -11.18
C HIS A 16 -11.86 17.55 -11.16
N ASN A 17 -11.36 17.12 -9.99
CA ASN A 17 -10.00 16.63 -9.88
C ASN A 17 -9.91 15.12 -10.14
N HIS A 18 -9.67 14.75 -11.40
CA HIS A 18 -9.57 13.36 -11.84
C HIS A 18 -8.20 12.72 -11.63
N THR A 19 -7.23 13.42 -11.04
CA THR A 19 -5.86 12.91 -10.85
C THR A 19 -5.78 11.75 -9.85
N GLY A 20 -4.99 10.75 -10.19
CA GLY A 20 -4.71 9.60 -9.33
C GLY A 20 -5.68 8.42 -9.49
N SER A 21 -5.33 7.31 -8.85
CA SER A 21 -6.16 6.09 -8.84
C SER A 21 -7.49 6.30 -8.10
N PHE A 22 -8.46 5.41 -8.31
CA PHE A 22 -9.73 5.42 -7.58
C PHE A 22 -9.54 5.51 -6.05
N ARG A 23 -8.59 4.75 -5.52
CA ARG A 23 -8.25 4.79 -4.09
C ARG A 23 -7.73 6.16 -3.65
N ALA A 24 -6.91 6.82 -4.47
CA ALA A 24 -6.41 8.16 -4.19
C ALA A 24 -7.53 9.21 -4.19
N LYS A 25 -8.46 9.10 -5.14
CA LYS A 25 -9.66 9.96 -5.21
C LYS A 25 -10.53 9.81 -3.97
N LYS A 26 -10.84 8.54 -3.58
CA LYS A 26 -11.61 8.24 -2.37
C LYS A 26 -10.92 8.75 -1.10
N HIS A 27 -9.61 8.58 -1.00
CA HIS A 27 -8.83 9.09 0.14
C HIS A 27 -8.84 10.62 0.22
N ARG A 28 -8.70 11.32 -0.90
CA ARG A 28 -8.79 12.79 -1.00
C ARG A 28 -10.14 13.29 -0.49
N HIS A 29 -11.22 12.73 -1.00
CA HIS A 29 -12.57 13.04 -0.54
C HIS A 29 -12.72 12.82 0.96
N PHE A 30 -12.31 11.66 1.46
CA PHE A 30 -12.35 11.35 2.89
C PHE A 30 -11.59 12.38 3.73
N VAL A 31 -10.35 12.74 3.35
CA VAL A 31 -9.52 13.66 4.12
C VAL A 31 -10.13 15.07 4.16
N LEU A 32 -10.58 15.58 3.03
CA LEU A 32 -11.17 16.93 2.98
C LEU A 32 -12.48 17.02 3.78
N HIS A 33 -13.33 16.00 3.74
CA HIS A 33 -14.51 15.92 4.60
C HIS A 33 -14.18 15.74 6.08
N LYS A 34 -13.09 15.00 6.39
CA LYS A 34 -12.59 14.87 7.76
C LYS A 34 -12.19 16.23 8.34
N ILE A 35 -11.49 17.06 7.57
CA ILE A 35 -11.10 18.42 8.01
C ILE A 35 -12.31 19.23 8.43
N ILE A 36 -13.37 19.26 7.62
CA ILE A 36 -14.59 19.98 7.94
C ILE A 36 -15.18 19.48 9.26
N ARG A 37 -15.25 18.14 9.43
CA ARG A 37 -15.79 17.55 10.66
C ARG A 37 -14.94 17.91 11.88
N ASP A 38 -13.62 17.85 11.74
CA ASP A 38 -12.70 18.09 12.84
C ASP A 38 -12.67 19.59 13.22
N LEU A 39 -12.76 20.52 12.26
CA LEU A 39 -12.95 21.94 12.54
C LEU A 39 -14.25 22.22 13.34
N TYR A 40 -15.33 21.51 13.00
CA TYR A 40 -16.57 21.59 13.79
C TYR A 40 -16.39 21.04 15.20
N HIS A 41 -15.66 19.95 15.34
CA HIS A 41 -15.39 19.34 16.64
C HIS A 41 -14.54 20.24 17.55
N ILE A 42 -13.59 20.96 16.98
CA ILE A 42 -12.73 21.92 17.69
C ILE A 42 -13.49 23.20 18.04
N GLY A 43 -14.62 23.49 17.38
CA GLY A 43 -15.39 24.71 17.59
C GLY A 43 -14.94 25.92 16.78
N HIS A 44 -13.93 25.76 15.93
CA HIS A 44 -13.35 26.81 15.09
C HIS A 44 -13.68 26.59 13.61
N VAL A 45 -14.89 26.97 13.21
CA VAL A 45 -15.38 26.76 11.84
C VAL A 45 -15.32 28.06 11.02
N PRO A 46 -14.46 28.14 10.00
CA PRO A 46 -14.45 29.29 9.12
C PRO A 46 -15.75 29.36 8.29
N PRO A 47 -16.22 30.54 7.94
CA PRO A 47 -17.45 30.72 7.13
C PRO A 47 -17.27 30.20 5.70
N LYS A 48 -16.07 30.25 5.15
CA LYS A 48 -15.67 29.77 3.82
C LYS A 48 -14.23 29.33 3.84
N TRP A 49 -13.79 28.56 2.84
CA TRP A 49 -12.40 28.04 2.75
C TRP A 49 -11.35 29.16 2.69
N HIS A 50 -11.64 30.29 2.04
CA HIS A 50 -10.73 31.44 1.99
C HIS A 50 -10.59 32.17 3.35
N ALA A 51 -11.40 31.85 4.33
CA ALA A 51 -11.28 32.36 5.69
C ALA A 51 -10.49 31.40 6.62
N VAL A 52 -9.99 30.30 6.10
CA VAL A 52 -9.07 29.40 6.84
C VAL A 52 -7.74 30.11 7.01
N THR A 53 -7.29 30.23 8.25
CA THR A 53 -6.01 30.85 8.61
C THR A 53 -4.98 29.80 9.05
N HIS A 54 -3.76 30.23 9.24
CA HIS A 54 -2.71 29.43 9.85
C HIS A 54 -3.15 28.80 11.18
N ASP A 55 -3.83 29.59 12.05
CA ASP A 55 -4.28 29.11 13.36
C ASP A 55 -5.28 27.95 13.29
N HIS A 56 -6.18 27.97 12.31
CA HIS A 56 -7.09 26.85 12.06
C HIS A 56 -6.30 25.57 11.73
N ILE A 57 -5.22 25.68 10.95
CA ILE A 57 -4.38 24.54 10.59
C ILE A 57 -3.57 24.06 11.79
N VAL A 58 -3.01 24.95 12.60
CA VAL A 58 -2.28 24.60 13.82
C VAL A 58 -3.20 23.84 14.79
N GLN A 59 -4.41 24.32 15.00
CA GLN A 59 -5.40 23.66 15.88
C GLN A 59 -5.82 22.29 15.35
N LEU A 60 -6.01 22.13 14.02
CA LEU A 60 -6.28 20.84 13.40
C LEU A 60 -5.14 19.86 13.63
N VAL A 61 -3.90 20.30 13.44
CA VAL A 61 -2.72 19.43 13.66
C VAL A 61 -2.60 19.06 15.12
N ALA A 62 -2.79 19.99 16.05
CA ALA A 62 -2.77 19.73 17.49
C ALA A 62 -3.87 18.73 17.90
N HIS A 63 -5.09 18.89 17.36
CA HIS A 63 -6.18 17.94 17.56
C HIS A 63 -5.81 16.54 17.08
N TRP A 64 -5.25 16.41 15.86
CA TRP A 64 -4.83 15.11 15.33
C TRP A 64 -3.68 14.47 16.10
N GLN A 65 -2.79 15.27 16.68
CA GLN A 65 -1.74 14.77 17.57
C GLN A 65 -2.31 14.27 18.88
N LYS A 66 -3.31 14.97 19.45
CA LYS A 66 -4.04 14.55 20.65
C LYS A 66 -4.83 13.25 20.42
N GLU A 67 -5.41 13.08 19.23
CA GLU A 67 -6.07 11.84 18.79
C GLU A 67 -5.08 10.71 18.41
N GLU A 68 -3.80 10.87 18.73
CA GLU A 68 -2.72 9.90 18.45
C GLU A 68 -2.59 9.50 16.98
N ILE A 69 -3.04 10.35 16.04
CA ILE A 69 -2.86 10.09 14.61
C ILE A 69 -1.37 10.13 14.28
N LYS A 70 -0.86 9.05 13.68
CA LYS A 70 0.55 8.92 13.34
C LYS A 70 1.04 10.09 12.48
N SER A 71 2.17 10.69 12.82
CA SER A 71 2.78 11.83 12.11
C SER A 71 2.82 11.63 10.58
N LYS A 72 3.14 10.42 10.10
CA LYS A 72 3.12 10.11 8.66
C LYS A 72 1.73 10.23 8.03
N THR A 73 0.67 9.98 8.78
CA THR A 73 -0.72 10.15 8.33
C THR A 73 -1.07 11.63 8.28
N ILE A 74 -0.70 12.39 9.32
CA ILE A 74 -0.88 13.85 9.36
C ILE A 74 -0.16 14.52 8.18
N MET A 75 1.10 14.13 7.88
CA MET A 75 1.84 14.63 6.72
C MET A 75 1.11 14.40 5.39
N LYS A 76 0.47 13.23 5.24
CA LYS A 76 -0.35 12.94 4.04
C LYS A 76 -1.61 13.82 3.98
N TYR A 77 -2.27 14.03 5.11
CA TYR A 77 -3.41 14.95 5.19
C TYR A 77 -2.97 16.36 4.79
N MET A 78 -1.87 16.86 5.36
CA MET A 78 -1.34 18.19 5.04
C MET A 78 -0.95 18.32 3.55
N THR A 79 -0.45 17.26 2.92
CA THR A 79 -0.18 17.28 1.48
C THR A 79 -1.45 17.48 0.66
N LEU A 80 -2.55 16.83 1.03
CA LEU A 80 -3.84 16.99 0.34
C LEU A 80 -4.45 18.36 0.61
N ILE A 81 -4.34 18.86 1.82
CA ILE A 81 -4.81 20.20 2.24
C ILE A 81 -4.13 21.31 1.43
N ARG A 82 -2.80 21.29 1.35
CA ARG A 82 -2.04 22.28 0.58
C ARG A 82 -2.44 22.27 -0.89
N ARG A 83 -2.60 21.09 -1.49
CA ARG A 83 -3.07 20.96 -2.88
C ARG A 83 -4.49 21.49 -3.08
N PHE A 84 -5.37 21.28 -2.10
CA PHE A 84 -6.72 21.82 -2.14
C PHE A 84 -6.69 23.34 -2.06
N PHE A 85 -5.97 23.93 -1.10
CA PHE A 85 -5.86 25.39 -0.99
C PHE A 85 -5.22 26.01 -2.23
N GLN A 86 -4.19 25.40 -2.78
CA GLN A 86 -3.60 25.83 -4.05
C GLN A 86 -4.63 25.82 -5.20
N SER A 87 -5.54 24.85 -5.23
CA SER A 87 -6.57 24.76 -6.30
C SER A 87 -7.69 25.78 -6.19
N ILE A 88 -7.83 26.45 -5.06
CA ILE A 88 -8.79 27.52 -4.82
C ILE A 88 -8.09 28.89 -4.66
N ASP A 89 -6.83 29.00 -5.10
CA ASP A 89 -6.00 30.20 -5.04
C ASP A 89 -5.94 30.84 -3.64
N HIS A 90 -5.93 29.99 -2.59
CA HIS A 90 -5.81 30.42 -1.20
C HIS A 90 -4.46 29.98 -0.61
N ALA A 91 -3.51 30.90 -0.62
CA ALA A 91 -2.22 30.68 0.02
C ALA A 91 -2.34 30.89 1.53
N ILE A 92 -1.82 29.93 2.30
CA ILE A 92 -1.67 30.06 3.76
C ILE A 92 -0.19 29.87 4.06
N ASP A 93 0.44 30.88 4.64
CA ASP A 93 1.85 30.85 4.97
C ASP A 93 2.13 29.90 6.15
N ASN A 94 3.37 29.47 6.25
CA ASN A 94 3.92 28.71 7.38
C ASN A 94 3.22 27.36 7.69
N ILE A 95 2.50 26.77 6.76
CA ILE A 95 1.88 25.44 6.92
C ILE A 95 2.76 24.28 6.43
N SER A 96 4.09 24.45 6.42
CA SER A 96 5.02 23.35 6.16
C SER A 96 4.98 22.32 7.30
N ASN A 97 5.39 21.07 7.03
CA ASN A 97 5.43 20.07 8.11
C ASN A 97 6.38 20.46 9.23
N GLN A 98 7.47 21.15 8.90
CA GLN A 98 8.46 21.63 9.86
C GLN A 98 7.88 22.74 10.74
N ASN A 99 7.23 23.75 10.15
CA ASN A 99 6.62 24.85 10.88
C ASN A 99 5.47 24.41 11.79
N LEU A 100 4.74 23.34 11.37
CA LEU A 100 3.68 22.74 12.16
C LEU A 100 4.17 21.71 13.20
N GLY A 101 5.48 21.58 13.41
CA GLY A 101 6.05 20.66 14.39
C GLY A 101 5.79 19.17 14.11
N ILE A 102 5.42 18.81 12.86
CA ILE A 102 5.12 17.43 12.50
C ILE A 102 6.44 16.70 12.23
N LYS A 103 6.98 16.07 13.25
CA LYS A 103 8.23 15.30 13.13
C LYS A 103 8.00 14.00 12.38
N SER A 104 8.82 13.73 11.36
CA SER A 104 8.88 12.42 10.74
C SER A 104 9.48 11.45 11.74
N ALA A 105 8.74 10.42 12.12
CA ALA A 105 9.35 9.30 12.83
C ALA A 105 10.44 8.73 11.91
N GLN A 106 11.70 8.78 12.34
CA GLN A 106 12.76 8.06 11.66
C GLN A 106 12.40 6.57 11.69
N LEU A 107 11.98 6.08 10.54
CA LEU A 107 11.80 4.64 10.36
C LEU A 107 13.21 4.04 10.44
N ARG A 108 13.58 3.55 11.62
CA ARG A 108 14.64 2.55 11.68
C ARG A 108 14.16 1.41 10.81
N SER A 109 14.76 1.27 9.63
CA SER A 109 14.60 0.09 8.79
C SER A 109 15.06 -1.09 9.65
N LYS A 110 14.09 -1.80 10.25
CA LYS A 110 14.41 -3.10 10.86
C LYS A 110 14.59 -4.03 9.69
N THR A 111 15.83 -4.41 9.40
CA THR A 111 16.16 -5.45 8.44
C THR A 111 15.24 -6.63 8.69
N ILE A 112 14.53 -7.04 7.67
CA ILE A 112 13.66 -8.21 7.77
C ILE A 112 14.61 -9.41 7.68
N LEU A 113 14.95 -9.96 8.83
CA LEU A 113 15.62 -11.26 8.88
C LEU A 113 14.56 -12.32 8.60
N PHE A 114 14.73 -13.04 7.53
CA PHE A 114 13.90 -14.18 7.18
C PHE A 114 14.80 -15.43 7.20
N PRO A 115 14.79 -16.19 8.30
CA PRO A 115 15.48 -17.47 8.34
C PRO A 115 14.89 -18.43 7.32
N ASN A 116 15.74 -19.17 6.62
CA ASN A 116 15.36 -20.08 5.54
C ASN A 116 14.29 -21.12 5.92
N ASN A 117 14.12 -21.42 7.20
CA ASN A 117 13.20 -22.46 7.70
C ASN A 117 11.81 -21.94 8.06
N HIS A 118 11.51 -20.63 7.94
CA HIS A 118 10.21 -20.09 8.39
C HIS A 118 9.02 -20.62 7.58
N LEU A 119 9.22 -20.98 6.31
CA LEU A 119 8.15 -21.57 5.49
C LEU A 119 7.79 -22.99 5.92
N GLU A 120 8.76 -23.75 6.44
CA GLU A 120 8.56 -25.12 6.92
C GLU A 120 7.83 -25.15 8.27
N ILE A 121 8.01 -24.10 9.08
CA ILE A 121 7.38 -23.97 10.41
C ILE A 121 5.91 -23.55 10.28
N LEU A 122 5.49 -22.95 9.17
CA LEU A 122 4.11 -22.53 8.96
C LEU A 122 3.20 -23.77 8.80
N LYS A 123 2.33 -23.99 9.78
CA LYS A 123 1.38 -25.11 9.78
C LYS A 123 0.11 -24.84 8.99
N ASN A 124 -0.31 -23.56 8.95
CA ASN A 124 -1.54 -23.20 8.24
C ASN A 124 -1.25 -23.06 6.73
N PRO A 125 -1.90 -23.87 5.85
CA PRO A 125 -1.63 -23.87 4.42
C PRO A 125 -1.97 -22.55 3.74
N ILE A 126 -3.02 -21.84 4.20
CA ILE A 126 -3.41 -20.52 3.66
C ILE A 126 -2.30 -19.51 3.92
N ALA A 127 -1.78 -19.46 5.15
CA ALA A 127 -0.72 -18.53 5.52
C ALA A 127 0.58 -18.82 4.76
N LYS A 128 0.91 -20.09 4.60
CA LYS A 128 2.08 -20.56 3.86
C LYS A 128 2.01 -20.13 2.40
N ILE A 129 0.92 -20.45 1.71
CA ILE A 129 0.71 -20.05 0.31
C ILE A 129 0.80 -18.54 0.12
N VAL A 130 0.10 -17.77 0.96
CA VAL A 130 0.14 -16.30 0.88
C VAL A 130 1.57 -15.75 1.03
N LEU A 131 2.38 -16.34 1.90
CA LEU A 131 3.75 -15.92 2.09
C LEU A 131 4.65 -16.36 0.93
N GLU A 132 4.48 -17.59 0.41
CA GLU A 132 5.20 -18.12 -0.74
C GLU A 132 5.02 -17.23 -1.98
N PHE A 133 3.80 -16.83 -2.29
CA PHE A 133 3.54 -15.92 -3.41
C PHE A 133 4.17 -14.51 -3.22
N GLN A 134 4.30 -14.04 -1.98
CA GLN A 134 5.04 -12.81 -1.73
C GLN A 134 6.54 -12.99 -1.98
N ILE A 135 7.12 -14.11 -1.54
CA ILE A 135 8.57 -14.38 -1.61
C ILE A 135 8.99 -14.82 -3.01
N TYR A 136 8.24 -15.73 -3.62
CA TYR A 136 8.64 -16.37 -4.88
C TYR A 136 8.17 -15.63 -6.13
N PHE A 137 7.10 -14.83 -6.03
CA PHE A 137 6.55 -14.08 -7.16
C PHE A 137 6.53 -12.55 -6.92
N GLY A 138 7.01 -12.08 -5.79
CA GLY A 138 7.06 -10.65 -5.49
C GLY A 138 5.69 -9.98 -5.36
N LEU A 139 4.63 -10.73 -5.06
CA LEU A 139 3.28 -10.21 -4.94
C LEU A 139 3.09 -9.40 -3.66
N THR A 140 2.17 -8.45 -3.70
CA THR A 140 1.67 -7.85 -2.46
C THR A 140 0.75 -8.84 -1.74
N LEU A 141 0.57 -8.66 -0.43
CA LEU A 141 -0.37 -9.48 0.34
C LEU A 141 -1.78 -9.49 -0.29
N SER A 142 -2.26 -8.35 -0.76
CA SER A 142 -3.59 -8.22 -1.38
C SER A 142 -3.69 -8.97 -2.70
N GLU A 143 -2.64 -8.99 -3.51
CA GLU A 143 -2.58 -9.75 -4.77
C GLU A 143 -2.56 -11.25 -4.47
N ALA A 144 -1.68 -11.71 -3.57
CA ALA A 144 -1.60 -13.12 -3.19
C ALA A 144 -2.92 -13.69 -2.68
N MET A 145 -3.67 -12.92 -1.88
CA MET A 145 -4.99 -13.35 -1.37
C MET A 145 -6.07 -13.42 -2.46
N ARG A 146 -5.91 -12.69 -3.57
CA ARG A 146 -6.90 -12.59 -4.66
C ARG A 146 -6.57 -13.46 -5.87
N LEU A 147 -5.45 -14.17 -5.84
CA LEU A 147 -5.11 -15.09 -6.92
C LEU A 147 -6.21 -16.13 -7.11
N ASN A 148 -6.68 -16.24 -8.33
CA ASN A 148 -7.55 -17.33 -8.78
C ASN A 148 -6.71 -18.26 -9.65
N PRO A 149 -6.52 -19.54 -9.29
CA PRO A 149 -5.69 -20.47 -10.04
C PRO A 149 -6.10 -20.61 -11.50
N ALA A 150 -7.42 -20.73 -11.78
CA ALA A 150 -7.95 -20.92 -13.13
C ALA A 150 -7.68 -19.73 -14.07
N ILE A 151 -7.54 -18.51 -13.53
CA ILE A 151 -7.32 -17.31 -14.33
C ILE A 151 -5.82 -16.96 -14.39
N HIS A 152 -5.15 -17.03 -13.23
CA HIS A 152 -3.85 -16.40 -13.08
C HIS A 152 -2.67 -17.36 -13.30
N ILE A 153 -2.85 -18.68 -13.08
CA ILE A 153 -1.80 -19.67 -13.31
C ILE A 153 -1.85 -20.09 -14.79
N GLN A 154 -0.80 -19.75 -15.51
CA GLN A 154 -0.59 -20.12 -16.90
C GLN A 154 0.53 -21.16 -16.97
N GLU A 155 0.70 -21.85 -18.08
CA GLU A 155 1.68 -22.95 -18.26
C GLU A 155 3.08 -22.59 -17.73
N ASN A 156 3.64 -21.44 -18.17
CA ASN A 156 4.99 -21.02 -17.83
C ASN A 156 5.07 -19.66 -17.12
N SER A 157 3.94 -19.16 -16.62
CA SER A 157 3.90 -17.83 -15.99
C SER A 157 2.72 -17.66 -15.05
N LEU A 158 2.89 -16.76 -14.09
CA LEU A 158 1.80 -16.22 -13.30
C LEU A 158 1.34 -14.88 -13.92
N TRP A 159 0.09 -14.83 -14.39
CA TRP A 159 -0.49 -13.63 -14.97
C TRP A 159 -1.28 -12.85 -13.91
N ILE A 160 -0.83 -11.66 -13.58
CA ILE A 160 -1.50 -10.77 -12.63
C ILE A 160 -2.34 -9.78 -13.42
N THR A 161 -3.64 -9.95 -13.40
CA THR A 161 -4.60 -9.07 -14.08
C THR A 161 -4.75 -7.74 -13.35
N ARG A 162 -5.15 -6.69 -14.10
CA ARG A 162 -5.38 -5.34 -13.55
C ARG A 162 -6.33 -5.30 -12.38
N ASP A 163 -7.28 -6.24 -12.30
CA ASP A 163 -8.31 -6.29 -11.25
C ASP A 163 -7.73 -6.56 -9.87
N ILE A 164 -6.70 -7.42 -9.81
CA ILE A 164 -6.00 -7.74 -8.58
C ILE A 164 -4.71 -6.96 -8.40
N ALA A 165 -4.13 -6.44 -9.47
CA ALA A 165 -2.84 -5.75 -9.47
C ALA A 165 -2.88 -4.44 -8.65
N THR A 166 -1.92 -4.26 -7.77
CA THR A 166 -1.81 -3.04 -6.93
C THR A 166 -1.62 -1.75 -7.75
N GLY A 167 -1.09 -1.84 -8.95
CA GLY A 167 -0.89 -0.71 -9.86
C GLY A 167 -1.93 -0.61 -10.98
N SER A 168 -2.95 -1.47 -10.99
CA SER A 168 -3.99 -1.55 -12.03
C SER A 168 -3.42 -1.76 -13.45
N HIS A 169 -2.33 -2.48 -13.57
CA HIS A 169 -1.69 -2.87 -14.83
C HIS A 169 -1.45 -4.38 -14.84
N ASP A 170 -1.80 -4.99 -15.97
CA ASP A 170 -1.52 -6.40 -16.20
C ASP A 170 -0.02 -6.65 -16.23
N ARG A 171 0.42 -7.77 -15.69
CA ARG A 171 1.81 -8.21 -15.74
C ARG A 171 1.93 -9.72 -15.70
N ARG A 172 3.01 -10.23 -16.27
CA ARG A 172 3.35 -11.66 -16.23
C ARG A 172 4.65 -11.85 -15.49
N ILE A 173 4.69 -12.89 -14.67
CA ILE A 173 5.87 -13.28 -13.90
C ILE A 173 6.20 -14.71 -14.32
N PRO A 174 7.32 -14.95 -15.00
CA PRO A 174 7.71 -16.30 -15.43
C PRO A 174 7.90 -17.23 -14.24
N VAL A 175 7.51 -18.51 -14.41
CA VAL A 175 7.88 -19.60 -13.49
C VAL A 175 9.27 -20.07 -13.88
N ARG A 176 10.25 -19.86 -12.99
CA ARG A 176 11.68 -20.12 -13.27
C ARG A 176 12.26 -21.30 -12.48
N ASN A 177 11.58 -21.71 -11.41
CA ASN A 177 12.10 -22.74 -10.53
C ASN A 177 10.98 -23.57 -9.90
N ASP A 178 11.39 -24.72 -9.34
CA ASP A 178 10.47 -25.69 -8.72
C ASP A 178 9.67 -25.12 -7.55
N ARG A 179 10.23 -24.20 -6.77
CA ARG A 179 9.51 -23.56 -5.66
C ARG A 179 8.31 -22.74 -6.13
N GLN A 180 8.47 -22.05 -7.25
CA GLN A 180 7.38 -21.34 -7.90
C GLN A 180 6.30 -22.30 -8.45
N ALA A 181 6.73 -23.38 -9.09
CA ALA A 181 5.82 -24.42 -9.59
C ALA A 181 5.04 -25.09 -8.44
N GLN A 182 5.73 -25.46 -7.36
CA GLN A 182 5.11 -26.04 -6.16
C GLN A 182 4.10 -25.09 -5.51
N ALA A 183 4.40 -23.79 -5.42
CA ALA A 183 3.46 -22.80 -4.88
C ALA A 183 2.20 -22.70 -5.75
N ASN A 184 2.33 -22.76 -7.08
CA ASN A 184 1.19 -22.79 -7.99
C ASN A 184 0.33 -24.05 -7.77
N THR A 185 0.94 -25.23 -7.72
CA THR A 185 0.26 -26.50 -7.46
C THR A 185 -0.44 -26.50 -6.10
N ALA A 186 0.21 -25.98 -5.07
CA ALA A 186 -0.38 -25.89 -3.74
C ALA A 186 -1.61 -24.96 -3.71
N LEU A 187 -1.58 -23.83 -4.44
CA LEU A 187 -2.73 -22.95 -4.57
C LEU A 187 -3.90 -23.63 -5.32
N GLN A 188 -3.60 -24.33 -6.42
CA GLN A 188 -4.60 -25.10 -7.18
C GLN A 188 -5.28 -26.18 -6.32
N ALA A 189 -4.48 -26.93 -5.57
CA ALA A 189 -5.00 -27.96 -4.66
C ALA A 189 -5.90 -27.39 -3.57
N LEU A 190 -5.59 -26.19 -3.05
CA LEU A 190 -6.32 -25.57 -1.95
C LEU A 190 -7.60 -24.86 -2.41
N CYS A 191 -7.59 -24.21 -3.56
CA CYS A 191 -8.67 -23.29 -4.00
C CYS A 191 -9.41 -23.81 -5.24
N LYS A 192 -8.93 -24.87 -5.90
CA LYS A 192 -9.48 -25.33 -7.19
C LYS A 192 -9.53 -24.20 -8.22
N GLU A 193 -10.70 -23.69 -8.52
CA GLU A 193 -10.95 -22.65 -9.54
C GLU A 193 -11.22 -21.27 -8.97
N GLU A 194 -11.20 -21.10 -7.63
CA GLU A 194 -11.51 -19.82 -6.99
C GLU A 194 -10.30 -19.17 -6.34
N SER A 195 -10.42 -17.93 -5.87
CA SER A 195 -9.39 -17.28 -5.09
C SER A 195 -9.49 -17.63 -3.60
N LEU A 196 -8.39 -17.51 -2.85
CA LEU A 196 -8.39 -17.72 -1.40
C LEU A 196 -9.48 -16.92 -0.68
N ILE A 197 -9.73 -15.68 -1.09
CA ILE A 197 -10.76 -14.83 -0.45
C ILE A 197 -12.17 -15.23 -0.82
N LEU A 198 -12.41 -15.85 -1.97
CA LEU A 198 -13.72 -16.37 -2.34
C LEU A 198 -13.98 -17.71 -1.65
N THR A 199 -12.97 -18.58 -1.59
CA THR A 199 -13.08 -19.90 -0.96
C THR A 199 -13.25 -19.82 0.57
N PHE A 200 -12.42 -18.98 1.23
CA PHE A 200 -12.34 -18.96 2.71
C PHE A 200 -12.84 -17.67 3.35
N GLY A 201 -13.18 -16.65 2.58
CA GLY A 201 -13.55 -15.32 3.06
C GLY A 201 -12.35 -14.44 3.40
N TYR A 202 -12.47 -13.14 3.14
CA TYR A 202 -11.38 -12.17 3.33
C TYR A 202 -10.85 -12.14 4.77
N HIS A 203 -11.75 -12.09 5.75
CA HIS A 203 -11.35 -12.00 7.17
C HIS A 203 -10.63 -13.25 7.64
N SER A 204 -11.11 -14.44 7.26
CA SER A 204 -10.51 -15.71 7.63
C SER A 204 -9.08 -15.83 7.09
N VAL A 205 -8.88 -15.55 5.80
CA VAL A 205 -7.53 -15.56 5.18
C VAL A 205 -6.60 -14.56 5.87
N ARG A 206 -7.09 -13.34 6.11
CA ARG A 206 -6.30 -12.28 6.75
C ARG A 206 -5.91 -12.62 8.19
N THR A 207 -6.85 -13.20 8.94
CA THR A 207 -6.63 -13.61 10.34
C THR A 207 -5.68 -14.80 10.41
N ALA A 208 -5.88 -15.83 9.58
CA ALA A 208 -5.00 -16.98 9.49
C ALA A 208 -3.55 -16.55 9.20
N TYR A 209 -3.36 -15.70 8.19
CA TYR A 209 -2.04 -15.15 7.86
C TYR A 209 -1.43 -14.37 9.04
N SER A 210 -2.17 -13.45 9.64
CA SER A 210 -1.65 -12.62 10.74
C SER A 210 -1.31 -13.43 11.98
N HIS A 211 -2.11 -14.43 12.30
CA HIS A 211 -1.91 -15.30 13.45
C HIS A 211 -0.66 -16.19 13.28
N GLU A 212 -0.53 -16.87 12.13
CA GLU A 212 0.65 -17.71 11.86
C GLU A 212 1.94 -16.87 11.80
N MET A 213 1.91 -15.69 11.17
CA MET A 213 3.08 -14.80 11.17
C MET A 213 3.48 -14.39 12.58
N LYS A 214 2.51 -14.10 13.47
CA LYS A 214 2.79 -13.77 14.87
C LYS A 214 3.38 -14.95 15.64
N LYS A 215 2.91 -16.18 15.40
CA LYS A 215 3.44 -17.40 16.04
C LYS A 215 4.92 -17.59 15.78
N ILE A 216 5.37 -17.30 14.57
CA ILE A 216 6.79 -17.43 14.17
C ILE A 216 7.60 -16.17 14.40
N GLY A 217 7.07 -15.20 15.19
CA GLY A 217 7.74 -13.95 15.53
C GLY A 217 7.85 -12.93 14.40
N LEU A 218 7.13 -13.13 13.29
CA LEU A 218 7.13 -12.25 12.14
C LEU A 218 5.93 -11.30 12.12
N SER A 219 6.12 -10.11 11.58
CA SER A 219 5.04 -9.12 11.45
C SER A 219 4.28 -9.30 10.13
N SER A 220 2.96 -9.54 10.19
CA SER A 220 2.10 -9.62 9.01
C SER A 220 2.02 -8.31 8.18
N SER A 221 2.53 -7.20 8.71
CA SER A 221 2.56 -5.90 8.01
C SER A 221 3.84 -5.64 7.22
N LYS A 222 4.84 -6.52 7.31
CA LYS A 222 6.10 -6.39 6.58
C LYS A 222 5.94 -6.74 5.10
N ARG A 223 6.90 -6.28 4.29
CA ARG A 223 6.88 -6.42 2.82
C ARG A 223 7.73 -7.60 2.39
N TYR A 224 7.29 -8.83 2.67
CA TYR A 224 8.05 -10.04 2.32
C TYR A 224 8.35 -10.19 0.82
N ARG A 225 7.64 -9.46 -0.03
CA ARG A 225 7.95 -9.38 -1.47
C ARG A 225 9.35 -8.84 -1.79
N CYS A 226 10.04 -8.20 -0.84
CA CYS A 226 11.42 -7.76 -1.03
C CYS A 226 12.38 -8.96 -1.25
N PHE A 227 12.05 -10.14 -0.71
CA PHE A 227 12.85 -11.34 -0.91
C PHE A 227 12.84 -11.82 -2.36
N TYR A 228 11.75 -11.64 -3.08
CA TYR A 228 11.74 -11.86 -4.52
C TYR A 228 12.82 -11.03 -5.23
N ALA A 229 12.86 -9.72 -4.94
CA ALA A 229 13.86 -8.84 -5.54
C ALA A 229 15.29 -9.25 -5.17
N LYS A 230 15.52 -9.60 -3.89
CA LYS A 230 16.84 -10.02 -3.40
C LYS A 230 17.33 -11.32 -4.03
N ASN A 231 16.44 -12.29 -4.22
CA ASN A 231 16.77 -13.59 -4.80
C ASN A 231 16.93 -13.48 -6.33
N MET A 232 15.99 -12.80 -7.00
CA MET A 232 16.00 -12.71 -8.47
C MET A 232 17.08 -11.78 -9.03
N TYR A 233 17.50 -10.76 -8.28
CA TYR A 233 18.49 -9.83 -8.80
C TYR A 233 19.83 -10.48 -9.15
N PRO A 234 20.49 -11.24 -8.25
CA PRO A 234 21.72 -11.92 -8.59
C PRO A 234 21.53 -12.99 -9.69
N GLU A 235 20.41 -13.73 -9.71
CA GLU A 235 20.12 -14.71 -10.76
C GLU A 235 20.00 -14.04 -12.14
N LEU A 236 19.25 -12.96 -12.24
CA LEU A 236 19.10 -12.23 -13.50
C LEU A 236 20.39 -11.53 -13.96
N CYS A 237 21.26 -11.11 -13.04
CA CYS A 237 22.55 -10.53 -13.39
C CYS A 237 23.53 -11.51 -14.02
N GLN A 238 23.27 -12.83 -13.92
CA GLN A 238 24.09 -13.84 -14.62
C GLN A 238 23.85 -13.85 -16.13
N VAL A 239 22.64 -13.44 -16.57
CA VAL A 239 22.23 -13.50 -17.99
C VAL A 239 21.86 -12.14 -18.57
N LEU A 240 21.67 -11.12 -17.73
CA LEU A 240 21.28 -9.77 -18.12
C LEU A 240 22.23 -8.73 -17.52
N SER A 241 22.35 -7.57 -18.18
CA SER A 241 23.03 -6.45 -17.53
C SER A 241 22.31 -6.01 -16.26
N PRO A 242 23.01 -5.43 -15.26
CA PRO A 242 22.42 -4.97 -14.01
C PRO A 242 21.25 -4.00 -14.20
N TYR A 243 21.28 -3.22 -15.26
CA TYR A 243 20.18 -2.31 -15.62
C TYR A 243 18.94 -3.09 -16.07
N LEU A 244 19.09 -4.03 -17.00
CA LEU A 244 18.00 -4.86 -17.51
C LEU A 244 17.42 -5.75 -16.42
N ALA A 245 18.25 -6.35 -15.56
CA ALA A 245 17.81 -7.13 -14.41
C ALA A 245 16.89 -6.30 -13.48
N LYS A 246 17.28 -5.06 -13.16
CA LYS A 246 16.44 -4.15 -12.36
C LYS A 246 15.13 -3.80 -13.07
N GLN A 247 15.13 -3.54 -14.37
CA GLN A 247 13.92 -3.24 -15.13
C GLN A 247 12.96 -4.44 -15.16
N THR A 248 13.49 -5.64 -15.33
CA THR A 248 12.72 -6.89 -15.28
C THR A 248 12.03 -7.06 -13.95
N ILE A 249 12.75 -6.93 -12.84
CA ILE A 249 12.17 -7.03 -11.49
C ILE A 249 11.10 -5.94 -11.25
N ILE A 250 11.35 -4.69 -11.68
CA ILE A 250 10.36 -3.60 -11.56
C ILE A 250 9.06 -3.98 -12.26
N ARG A 251 9.14 -4.51 -13.49
CA ARG A 251 7.99 -4.92 -14.29
C ARG A 251 7.24 -6.08 -13.66
N GLU A 252 7.95 -7.14 -13.28
CA GLU A 252 7.38 -8.34 -12.67
C GLU A 252 6.72 -8.06 -11.32
N MET A 253 7.33 -7.23 -10.49
CA MET A 253 6.74 -6.82 -9.21
C MET A 253 5.69 -5.72 -9.32
N GLY A 254 5.50 -5.10 -10.50
CA GLY A 254 4.60 -3.95 -10.69
C GLY A 254 5.00 -2.74 -9.85
N LEU A 255 6.31 -2.45 -9.76
CA LEU A 255 6.81 -1.31 -9.00
C LEU A 255 6.68 -0.02 -9.82
N GLN A 256 6.26 1.05 -9.17
CA GLN A 256 6.09 2.37 -9.81
C GLN A 256 7.38 3.19 -9.85
N SER A 257 8.43 2.81 -9.13
CA SER A 257 9.67 3.56 -9.07
C SER A 257 10.90 2.69 -8.81
N ARG A 258 12.03 3.10 -9.39
CA ARG A 258 13.34 2.53 -9.13
C ARG A 258 13.77 2.67 -7.67
N ARG A 259 13.35 3.75 -6.99
CA ARG A 259 13.62 3.97 -5.58
C ARG A 259 13.02 2.89 -4.69
N THR A 260 11.83 2.38 -5.05
CA THR A 260 11.20 1.28 -4.31
C THR A 260 12.00 -0.01 -4.46
N LEU A 261 12.49 -0.34 -5.66
CA LEU A 261 13.36 -1.50 -5.86
C LEU A 261 14.67 -1.35 -5.09
N TRP A 262 15.29 -0.16 -5.14
CA TRP A 262 16.50 0.12 -4.38
C TRP A 262 16.28 -0.14 -2.88
N SER A 263 15.17 0.33 -2.31
CA SER A 263 14.82 0.06 -0.91
C SER A 263 14.71 -1.45 -0.63
N TYR A 264 14.13 -2.23 -1.54
CA TYR A 264 13.98 -3.67 -1.36
C TYR A 264 15.31 -4.43 -1.41
N LEU A 265 16.25 -3.99 -2.24
CA LEU A 265 17.57 -4.62 -2.33
C LEU A 265 18.45 -4.32 -1.12
N HIS A 266 18.19 -3.20 -0.39
CA HIS A 266 19.00 -2.72 0.73
C HIS A 266 18.29 -2.85 2.11
N GLU A 267 17.05 -3.35 2.14
CA GLU A 267 16.38 -3.76 3.38
C GLU A 267 16.97 -5.08 3.92
#